data_00fffb928d7d70dfe30d3881146911e6
#
_entry.id   00fffb928d7d70dfe30d3881146911e6
#
_cell.length_a   1.000
_cell.length_b   1.000
_cell.length_c   1.000
_cell.angle_alpha   90.00
_cell.angle_beta   90.00
_cell.angle_gamma   90.00
#
_symmetry.space_group_name_H-M   'P 1'
#
loop_
_entity.id
_entity.type
_entity.pdbx_description
1 polymer ?
#
loop_
_entity_poly.entity_id
_entity_poly.type
_entity_poly.pdbx_seq_one_letter_code
_entity_poly.pdbx_strand_id
1 'polypeptide(L)'
;MVLWLLLGTFSMVAMLWIAAHKTVVISARSQEQGELVPEYRTEQTGEMQLPMQTDQKADRQICIPLESGTKAENVVVENHYMEKELWIYIENGRKAFYKERRITGDLNPVEKGICEAQNEGVLLRLSMREVLEYHSTLEEGSLWVDYVSPKELYDRIVVLDPVGGGRDPGVTASGCQEKEVALSVAR
;
A
#
# COMPACT_ATOMS: atom_id res chain seq x y z
N MET A 1 38.71 9.04 -33.15
CA MET A 1 38.97 9.01 -31.69
C MET A 1 38.04 9.92 -30.90
N VAL A 2 37.82 11.17 -31.29
CA VAL A 2 36.98 12.14 -30.53
C VAL A 2 35.51 11.68 -30.37
N LEU A 3 34.94 11.06 -31.41
CA LEU A 3 33.53 10.59 -31.38
C LEU A 3 33.29 9.47 -30.36
N TRP A 4 34.25 8.58 -30.16
CA TRP A 4 34.18 7.51 -29.16
C TRP A 4 34.30 8.02 -27.73
N LEU A 5 35.06 9.08 -27.50
CA LEU A 5 35.18 9.74 -26.21
C LEU A 5 33.86 10.45 -25.81
N LEU A 6 33.21 11.10 -26.78
CA LEU A 6 31.90 11.76 -26.54
C LEU A 6 30.77 10.75 -26.25
N LEU A 7 30.74 9.59 -26.93
CA LEU A 7 29.78 8.54 -26.63
C LEU A 7 30.01 7.93 -25.25
N GLY A 8 31.27 7.73 -24.85
CA GLY A 8 31.61 7.18 -23.54
C GLY A 8 31.21 8.12 -22.39
N THR A 9 31.46 9.43 -22.55
CA THR A 9 31.06 10.42 -21.51
C THR A 9 29.56 10.59 -21.42
N PHE A 10 28.83 10.55 -22.53
CA PHE A 10 27.36 10.60 -22.51
C PHE A 10 26.75 9.38 -21.84
N SER A 11 27.27 8.18 -22.10
CA SER A 11 26.84 6.94 -21.45
C SER A 11 27.11 6.97 -19.93
N MET A 12 28.26 7.49 -19.51
CA MET A 12 28.63 7.59 -18.11
C MET A 12 27.75 8.61 -17.36
N VAL A 13 27.44 9.75 -17.98
CA VAL A 13 26.53 10.76 -17.41
C VAL A 13 25.11 10.21 -17.32
N ALA A 14 24.63 9.48 -18.32
CA ALA A 14 23.31 8.84 -18.29
C ALA A 14 23.23 7.77 -17.20
N MET A 15 24.27 6.94 -17.01
CA MET A 15 24.32 5.98 -15.91
C MET A 15 24.36 6.64 -14.52
N LEU A 16 25.09 7.73 -14.37
CA LEU A 16 25.13 8.51 -13.13
C LEU A 16 23.77 9.17 -12.85
N TRP A 17 23.09 9.65 -13.89
CA TRP A 17 21.76 10.25 -13.75
C TRP A 17 20.72 9.21 -13.32
N ILE A 18 20.72 8.01 -13.94
CA ILE A 18 19.86 6.87 -13.54
C ILE A 18 20.19 6.40 -12.12
N ALA A 19 21.46 6.38 -11.72
CA ALA A 19 21.85 5.99 -10.36
C ALA A 19 21.48 7.02 -9.30
N ALA A 20 21.36 8.31 -9.69
CA ALA A 20 20.97 9.39 -8.76
C ALA A 20 19.43 9.43 -8.52
N HIS A 21 18.65 8.90 -9.48
CA HIS A 21 17.18 8.80 -9.37
C HIS A 21 16.79 7.37 -8.98
N LYS A 22 17.20 6.94 -7.79
CA LYS A 22 16.74 5.66 -7.24
C LYS A 22 15.27 5.78 -6.86
N THR A 23 14.41 5.37 -7.75
CA THR A 23 13.00 5.09 -7.46
C THR A 23 12.93 3.79 -6.67
N VAL A 24 12.46 3.84 -5.45
CA VAL A 24 12.24 2.64 -4.63
C VAL A 24 10.79 2.23 -4.79
N VAL A 25 10.58 1.07 -5.39
CA VAL A 25 9.27 0.47 -5.54
C VAL A 25 8.91 -0.27 -4.26
N ILE A 26 7.80 0.14 -3.64
CA ILE A 26 7.21 -0.56 -2.51
C ILE A 26 5.96 -1.23 -3.07
N SER A 27 6.01 -2.54 -3.28
CA SER A 27 4.83 -3.29 -3.71
C SER A 27 3.85 -3.39 -2.55
N ALA A 28 2.57 -3.08 -2.80
CA ALA A 28 1.51 -3.37 -1.83
C ALA A 28 1.51 -4.89 -1.57
N ARG A 29 1.67 -5.28 -0.31
CA ARG A 29 1.58 -6.67 0.09
C ARG A 29 0.11 -7.00 0.25
N SER A 30 -0.40 -7.93 -0.54
CA SER A 30 -1.68 -8.53 -0.23
C SER A 30 -1.53 -9.32 1.07
N GLN A 31 -2.56 -9.29 1.90
CA GLN A 31 -2.58 -10.01 3.19
C GLN A 31 -2.58 -11.52 2.96
N GLU A 32 -1.47 -12.06 2.43
CA GLU A 32 -1.21 -13.48 2.38
C GLU A 32 -0.39 -13.88 3.60
N GLN A 33 -1.09 -14.58 4.49
CA GLN A 33 -0.55 -15.49 5.49
C GLN A 33 0.35 -14.96 6.60
N GLY A 34 -0.22 -14.90 7.80
CA GLY A 34 0.33 -15.52 9.02
C GLY A 34 1.75 -15.23 9.48
N GLU A 35 2.46 -14.29 8.89
CA GLU A 35 3.77 -13.86 9.32
C GLU A 35 3.63 -12.43 9.84
N LEU A 36 3.57 -12.35 11.17
CA LEU A 36 3.80 -11.20 12.04
C LEU A 36 3.62 -9.83 11.35
N VAL A 37 2.40 -9.51 10.91
CA VAL A 37 1.96 -8.13 10.93
C VAL A 37 2.10 -7.72 12.40
N PRO A 38 2.83 -6.65 12.73
CA PRO A 38 2.79 -6.14 14.09
C PRO A 38 1.31 -5.97 14.42
N GLU A 39 0.84 -6.66 15.45
CA GLU A 39 -0.54 -6.54 15.93
C GLU A 39 -0.72 -5.06 16.22
N TYR A 40 -1.37 -4.34 15.29
CA TYR A 40 -1.64 -2.92 15.45
C TYR A 40 -2.56 -2.79 16.64
N ARG A 41 -1.96 -2.69 17.82
CA ARG A 41 -2.66 -2.50 19.08
C ARG A 41 -3.27 -1.12 19.03
N THR A 42 -4.52 -1.05 18.66
CA THR A 42 -5.32 0.17 18.66
C THR A 42 -5.44 0.66 20.11
N GLU A 43 -4.45 1.40 20.56
CA GLU A 43 -4.70 2.29 21.67
C GLU A 43 -5.67 3.34 21.17
N GLN A 44 -6.74 3.58 21.89
CA GLN A 44 -7.87 4.47 21.57
C GLN A 44 -7.43 5.94 21.45
N THR A 45 -6.51 6.23 20.56
CA THR A 45 -6.12 7.58 20.16
C THR A 45 -6.96 7.92 18.93
N GLY A 46 -7.97 8.76 19.13
CA GLY A 46 -9.04 9.04 18.17
C GLY A 46 -8.60 9.12 16.70
N GLU A 47 -9.37 8.51 15.84
CA GLU A 47 -9.24 8.61 14.39
C GLU A 47 -9.26 10.07 13.94
N MET A 48 -8.44 10.42 12.98
CA MET A 48 -8.42 11.74 12.37
C MET A 48 -8.70 11.60 10.87
N GLN A 49 -9.67 12.35 10.37
CA GLN A 49 -9.87 12.42 8.93
C GLN A 49 -8.67 13.09 8.26
N LEU A 50 -8.20 12.47 7.19
CA LEU A 50 -7.13 13.01 6.37
C LEU A 50 -7.66 14.15 5.50
N PRO A 51 -6.98 15.30 5.46
CA PRO A 51 -7.28 16.32 4.48
C PRO A 51 -6.89 15.82 3.08
N MET A 52 -7.86 15.80 2.17
CA MET A 52 -7.70 15.30 0.81
C MET A 52 -8.07 16.35 -0.20
N GLN A 53 -7.38 16.37 -1.34
CA GLN A 53 -7.67 17.28 -2.44
C GLN A 53 -7.43 16.59 -3.78
N THR A 54 -8.49 16.41 -4.57
CA THR A 54 -8.39 15.85 -5.90
C THR A 54 -7.66 16.78 -6.85
N ASP A 55 -6.66 16.24 -7.57
CA ASP A 55 -6.04 16.91 -8.70
C ASP A 55 -6.64 16.34 -10.00
N GLN A 56 -7.32 17.17 -10.76
CA GLN A 56 -7.96 16.79 -12.02
C GLN A 56 -6.97 16.41 -13.14
N LYS A 57 -5.69 16.71 -12.94
CA LYS A 57 -4.64 16.37 -13.91
C LYS A 57 -3.94 15.04 -13.58
N ALA A 58 -4.09 14.55 -12.36
CA ALA A 58 -3.60 13.25 -11.99
C ALA A 58 -4.49 12.19 -12.62
N ASP A 59 -3.87 11.16 -13.19
CA ASP A 59 -4.56 10.00 -13.75
C ASP A 59 -4.16 8.77 -12.97
N ARG A 60 -5.12 8.20 -12.22
CA ARG A 60 -4.96 6.95 -11.45
C ARG A 60 -3.79 6.94 -10.46
N GLN A 61 -3.41 8.10 -9.93
CA GLN A 61 -2.27 8.23 -9.03
C GLN A 61 -2.62 9.06 -7.80
N ILE A 62 -2.27 8.55 -6.62
CA ILE A 62 -2.43 9.20 -5.33
C ILE A 62 -1.04 9.60 -4.81
N CYS A 63 -0.90 10.84 -4.37
CA CYS A 63 0.32 11.37 -3.76
C CYS A 63 0.12 11.56 -2.25
N ILE A 64 0.92 10.87 -1.47
CA ILE A 64 0.92 10.90 -0.01
C ILE A 64 2.22 11.54 0.46
N PRO A 65 2.18 12.74 1.04
CA PRO A 65 3.39 13.41 1.52
C PRO A 65 4.00 12.63 2.69
N LEU A 66 5.32 12.56 2.73
CA LEU A 66 6.07 11.94 3.80
C LEU A 66 6.91 12.97 4.56
N GLU A 67 7.19 12.69 5.82
CA GLU A 67 8.10 13.51 6.62
C GLU A 67 9.52 13.41 6.08
N SER A 68 10.27 14.49 6.19
CA SER A 68 11.68 14.53 5.75
C SER A 68 12.48 13.44 6.45
N GLY A 69 13.20 12.66 5.68
CA GLY A 69 14.02 11.56 6.19
C GLY A 69 13.30 10.19 6.26
N THR A 70 12.01 10.12 5.92
CA THR A 70 11.34 8.82 5.78
C THR A 70 11.98 8.04 4.63
N LYS A 71 12.37 6.80 4.92
CA LYS A 71 12.95 5.88 3.95
C LYS A 71 11.95 4.81 3.55
N ALA A 72 12.21 4.10 2.44
CA ALA A 72 11.35 3.02 1.98
C ALA A 72 11.20 1.88 3.00
N GLU A 73 12.23 1.59 3.75
CA GLU A 73 12.22 0.58 4.83
C GLU A 73 11.27 0.93 6.00
N ASN A 74 10.90 2.21 6.13
CA ASN A 74 9.99 2.70 7.16
C ASN A 74 8.53 2.79 6.69
N VAL A 75 8.23 2.36 5.46
CA VAL A 75 6.88 2.44 4.90
C VAL A 75 6.43 1.05 4.50
N VAL A 76 5.28 0.63 5.02
CA VAL A 76 4.63 -0.63 4.65
C VAL A 76 3.29 -0.30 4.02
N VAL A 77 3.04 -0.88 2.85
CA VAL A 77 1.78 -0.69 2.10
C VAL A 77 1.10 -2.05 1.99
N GLU A 78 -0.15 -2.13 2.43
CA GLU A 78 -0.94 -3.36 2.41
C GLU A 78 -2.28 -3.14 1.72
N ASN A 79 -2.66 -4.08 0.87
CA ASN A 79 -3.96 -4.09 0.21
C ASN A 79 -4.92 -5.03 0.96
N HIS A 80 -5.91 -4.46 1.61
CA HIS A 80 -6.95 -5.16 2.34
C HIS A 80 -8.19 -5.34 1.43
N TYR A 81 -8.15 -6.36 0.56
CA TYR A 81 -9.17 -6.58 -0.47
C TYR A 81 -10.59 -6.72 0.08
N MET A 82 -10.77 -7.41 1.20
CA MET A 82 -12.09 -7.68 1.77
C MET A 82 -12.75 -6.40 2.28
N GLU A 83 -11.97 -5.55 2.89
CA GLU A 83 -12.39 -4.26 3.46
C GLU A 83 -12.42 -3.18 2.37
N LYS A 84 -11.81 -3.42 1.22
CA LYS A 84 -11.51 -2.43 0.18
C LYS A 84 -10.70 -1.27 0.75
N GLU A 85 -9.68 -1.57 1.52
CA GLU A 85 -8.83 -0.56 2.14
C GLU A 85 -7.38 -0.71 1.69
N LEU A 86 -6.74 0.42 1.47
CA LEU A 86 -5.29 0.52 1.35
C LEU A 86 -4.74 1.04 2.67
N TRP A 87 -3.92 0.22 3.31
CA TRP A 87 -3.27 0.55 4.56
C TRP A 87 -1.81 0.94 4.31
N ILE A 88 -1.41 2.06 4.89
CA ILE A 88 -0.05 2.59 4.75
C ILE A 88 0.46 2.89 6.15
N TYR A 89 1.31 2.02 6.64
CA TYR A 89 2.00 2.23 7.90
C TYR A 89 3.31 2.97 7.66
N ILE A 90 3.56 4.00 8.46
CA ILE A 90 4.75 4.84 8.38
C ILE A 90 5.40 4.88 9.76
N GLU A 91 6.51 4.16 9.88
CA GLU A 91 7.31 4.11 11.09
C GLU A 91 7.88 5.50 11.41
N ASN A 92 7.86 5.87 12.69
CA ASN A 92 8.24 7.18 13.18
C ASN A 92 7.43 8.37 12.60
N GLY A 93 6.37 8.10 11.83
CA GLY A 93 5.46 9.12 11.34
C GLY A 93 4.67 9.76 12.48
N ARG A 94 4.31 11.04 12.30
CA ARG A 94 3.56 11.79 13.31
C ARG A 94 2.18 12.20 12.80
N LYS A 95 1.15 11.88 13.56
CA LYS A 95 -0.24 12.26 13.23
C LYS A 95 -0.39 13.77 12.99
N ALA A 96 0.37 14.60 13.72
CA ALA A 96 0.36 16.05 13.56
C ALA A 96 0.78 16.49 12.16
N PHE A 97 1.72 15.78 11.52
CA PHE A 97 2.14 16.06 10.15
C PHE A 97 0.96 15.93 9.18
N TYR A 98 0.19 14.88 9.29
CA TYR A 98 -0.96 14.60 8.42
C TYR A 98 -2.18 15.48 8.71
N LYS A 99 -2.21 16.19 9.83
CA LYS A 99 -3.22 17.20 10.11
C LYS A 99 -3.06 18.44 9.20
N GLU A 100 -1.83 18.76 8.86
CA GLU A 100 -1.48 19.96 8.08
C GLU A 100 -1.20 19.66 6.61
N ARG A 101 -0.91 18.41 6.28
CA ARG A 101 -0.56 17.99 4.92
C ARG A 101 -1.72 17.26 4.26
N ARG A 102 -1.94 17.55 2.98
CA ARG A 102 -3.03 16.96 2.20
C ARG A 102 -2.53 15.80 1.37
N ILE A 103 -3.33 14.76 1.29
CA ILE A 103 -3.21 13.75 0.25
C ILE A 103 -3.79 14.36 -1.02
N THR A 104 -3.08 14.24 -2.13
CA THR A 104 -3.47 14.80 -3.42
C THR A 104 -3.46 13.72 -4.51
N GLY A 105 -3.92 14.06 -5.70
CA GLY A 105 -3.93 13.15 -6.84
C GLY A 105 -5.32 12.82 -7.33
N ASP A 106 -5.46 11.74 -8.08
CA ASP A 106 -6.76 11.22 -8.49
C ASP A 106 -7.40 10.45 -7.34
N LEU A 107 -8.27 11.12 -6.60
CA LEU A 107 -8.96 10.58 -5.43
C LEU A 107 -10.38 10.09 -5.75
N ASN A 108 -10.73 9.94 -7.03
CA ASN A 108 -12.07 9.48 -7.43
C ASN A 108 -12.47 8.13 -6.80
N PRO A 109 -11.58 7.13 -6.69
CA PRO A 109 -11.93 5.87 -6.04
C PRO A 109 -11.94 5.95 -4.51
N VAL A 110 -11.35 6.98 -3.91
CA VAL A 110 -11.25 7.10 -2.46
C VAL A 110 -12.56 7.60 -1.87
N GLU A 111 -13.12 6.85 -0.95
CA GLU A 111 -14.32 7.22 -0.21
C GLU A 111 -13.97 7.99 1.07
N LYS A 112 -13.00 7.48 1.81
CA LYS A 112 -12.60 8.04 3.11
C LYS A 112 -11.11 7.81 3.33
N GLY A 113 -10.46 8.76 3.98
CA GLY A 113 -9.09 8.63 4.48
C GLY A 113 -9.02 8.94 5.96
N ILE A 114 -8.39 8.10 6.74
CA ILE A 114 -8.16 8.29 8.17
C ILE A 114 -6.70 8.07 8.53
N CYS A 115 -6.27 8.78 9.57
CA CYS A 115 -4.95 8.63 10.18
C CYS A 115 -5.11 8.25 11.64
N GLU A 116 -4.48 7.17 12.02
CA GLU A 116 -4.41 6.66 13.38
C GLU A 116 -2.98 6.73 13.90
N ALA A 117 -2.80 7.20 15.13
CA ALA A 117 -1.51 7.10 15.79
C ALA A 117 -1.28 5.64 16.22
N GLN A 118 -0.09 5.14 16.00
CA GLN A 118 0.39 3.85 16.43
C GLN A 118 1.58 4.05 17.39
N ASN A 119 1.96 3.02 18.15
CA ASN A 119 3.04 3.12 19.14
C ASN A 119 4.36 3.67 18.57
N GLU A 120 4.70 3.26 17.34
CA GLU A 120 5.95 3.61 16.69
C GLU A 120 5.75 4.34 15.36
N GLY A 121 4.59 4.97 15.14
CA GLY A 121 4.34 5.68 13.89
C GLY A 121 2.87 6.03 13.68
N VAL A 122 2.46 6.02 12.42
CA VAL A 122 1.07 6.27 12.02
C VAL A 122 0.60 5.24 11.01
N LEU A 123 -0.67 4.94 11.07
CA LEU A 123 -1.39 4.17 10.07
C LEU A 123 -2.33 5.09 9.30
N LEU A 124 -2.15 5.18 8.00
CA LEU A 124 -3.09 5.82 7.10
C LEU A 124 -3.96 4.72 6.47
N ARG A 125 -5.28 4.84 6.59
CA ARG A 125 -6.24 3.94 5.94
C ARG A 125 -7.05 4.72 4.92
N LEU A 126 -6.99 4.28 3.66
CA LEU A 126 -7.79 4.80 2.57
C LEU A 126 -8.84 3.76 2.21
N SER A 127 -10.11 4.06 2.51
CA SER A 127 -11.23 3.20 2.11
C SER A 127 -11.59 3.51 0.67
N MET A 128 -11.73 2.47 -0.15
CA MET A 128 -11.98 2.58 -1.59
C MET A 128 -13.40 2.13 -1.94
N ARG A 129 -13.97 2.71 -2.99
CA ARG A 129 -15.30 2.36 -3.49
C ARG A 129 -15.35 0.98 -4.14
N GLU A 130 -14.23 0.54 -4.65
CA GLU A 130 -14.06 -0.73 -5.36
C GLU A 130 -12.74 -1.40 -5.01
N VAL A 131 -12.60 -2.66 -5.36
CA VAL A 131 -11.35 -3.40 -5.22
C VAL A 131 -10.38 -2.93 -6.30
N LEU A 132 -9.17 -2.54 -5.88
CA LEU A 132 -8.12 -2.05 -6.76
C LEU A 132 -6.80 -2.76 -6.46
N GLU A 133 -5.96 -2.84 -7.48
CA GLU A 133 -4.54 -3.19 -7.34
C GLU A 133 -3.70 -1.93 -7.25
N TYR A 134 -2.63 -2.00 -6.49
CA TYR A 134 -1.79 -0.85 -6.20
C TYR A 134 -0.33 -1.12 -6.51
N HIS A 135 0.30 -0.11 -7.07
CA HIS A 135 1.75 -0.06 -7.21
C HIS A 135 2.24 1.23 -6.55
N SER A 136 3.20 1.12 -5.65
CA SER A 136 3.68 2.30 -4.92
C SER A 136 5.16 2.55 -5.13
N THR A 137 5.50 3.83 -5.22
CA THR A 137 6.85 4.32 -5.46
C THR A 137 7.15 5.44 -4.49
N LEU A 138 8.31 5.40 -3.85
CA LEU A 138 8.77 6.47 -2.98
C LEU A 138 9.72 7.39 -3.75
N GLU A 139 9.31 8.64 -3.95
CA GLU A 139 10.05 9.61 -4.73
C GLU A 139 9.85 11.02 -4.17
N GLU A 140 10.91 11.81 -4.15
CA GLU A 140 10.90 13.23 -3.74
C GLU A 140 10.19 13.54 -2.41
N GLY A 141 10.30 12.63 -1.42
CA GLY A 141 9.67 12.81 -0.11
C GLY A 141 8.16 12.58 -0.12
N SER A 142 7.66 11.87 -1.10
CA SER A 142 6.27 11.44 -1.21
C SER A 142 6.16 9.98 -1.58
N LEU A 143 5.11 9.32 -1.11
CA LEU A 143 4.70 8.02 -1.59
C LEU A 143 3.68 8.23 -2.70
N TRP A 144 4.04 7.79 -3.89
CA TRP A 144 3.16 7.78 -5.06
C TRP A 144 2.52 6.41 -5.16
N VAL A 145 1.21 6.37 -5.24
CA VAL A 145 0.43 5.13 -5.34
C VAL A 145 -0.39 5.17 -6.62
N ASP A 146 0.01 4.35 -7.58
CA ASP A 146 -0.76 4.08 -8.78
C ASP A 146 -1.79 3.01 -8.49
N TYR A 147 -2.97 3.12 -9.08
CA TYR A 147 -4.02 2.13 -8.93
C TYR A 147 -4.63 1.71 -10.27
N VAL A 148 -5.08 0.47 -10.32
CA VAL A 148 -5.69 -0.12 -11.52
C VAL A 148 -6.78 -1.10 -11.12
N SER A 149 -7.81 -1.23 -11.95
CA SER A 149 -8.83 -2.26 -11.75
C SER A 149 -8.22 -3.65 -11.97
N PRO A 150 -8.47 -4.65 -11.09
CA PRO A 150 -8.02 -6.02 -11.32
C PRO A 150 -8.45 -6.58 -12.69
N LYS A 151 -9.61 -6.14 -13.20
CA LYS A 151 -10.10 -6.55 -14.52
C LYS A 151 -9.29 -6.03 -15.70
N GLU A 152 -8.53 -4.93 -15.50
CA GLU A 152 -7.63 -4.40 -16.52
C GLU A 152 -6.25 -5.09 -16.46
N LEU A 153 -5.89 -5.62 -15.28
CA LEU A 153 -4.58 -6.22 -15.03
C LEU A 153 -4.56 -7.73 -15.31
N TYR A 154 -5.66 -8.42 -15.01
CA TYR A 154 -5.73 -9.88 -15.08
C TYR A 154 -6.75 -10.36 -16.13
N ASP A 155 -6.32 -11.28 -16.98
CA ASP A 155 -7.20 -11.94 -17.96
C ASP A 155 -8.30 -12.79 -17.30
N ARG A 156 -8.02 -13.29 -16.10
CA ARG A 156 -8.97 -14.12 -15.32
C ARG A 156 -8.81 -13.81 -13.85
N ILE A 157 -9.94 -13.66 -13.17
CA ILE A 157 -10.03 -13.49 -11.73
C ILE A 157 -10.79 -14.68 -11.17
N VAL A 158 -10.21 -15.37 -10.20
CA VAL A 158 -10.84 -16.48 -9.48
C VAL A 158 -10.96 -16.05 -8.02
N VAL A 159 -12.18 -16.10 -7.51
CA VAL A 159 -12.46 -15.86 -6.09
C VAL A 159 -12.68 -17.20 -5.41
N LEU A 160 -11.90 -17.50 -4.38
CA LEU A 160 -12.05 -18.67 -3.54
C LEU A 160 -12.64 -18.22 -2.20
N ASP A 161 -13.76 -18.82 -1.84
CA ASP A 161 -14.43 -18.56 -0.56
C ASP A 161 -14.49 -19.86 0.26
N PRO A 162 -13.45 -20.12 1.08
CA PRO A 162 -13.42 -21.34 1.89
C PRO A 162 -14.50 -21.29 2.98
N VAL A 163 -15.27 -22.35 3.07
CA VAL A 163 -16.40 -22.46 4.00
C VAL A 163 -15.92 -22.49 5.45
N GLY A 164 -16.60 -21.76 6.32
CA GLY A 164 -16.33 -21.66 7.75
C GLY A 164 -15.22 -20.66 8.09
N GLY A 165 -15.01 -20.39 9.35
CA GLY A 165 -13.98 -19.45 9.81
C GLY A 165 -14.28 -18.90 11.20
N GLY A 166 -13.30 -18.24 11.80
CA GLY A 166 -13.46 -17.64 13.12
C GLY A 166 -13.95 -18.65 14.17
N ARG A 167 -15.14 -18.39 14.72
CA ARG A 167 -15.78 -19.26 15.72
C ARG A 167 -16.57 -20.42 15.12
N ASP A 168 -16.81 -20.44 13.81
CA ASP A 168 -17.50 -21.54 13.13
C ASP A 168 -16.47 -22.57 12.62
N PRO A 169 -16.34 -23.75 13.26
CA PRO A 169 -15.41 -24.78 12.83
C PRO A 169 -15.93 -25.55 11.59
N GLY A 170 -17.20 -25.35 11.21
CA GLY A 170 -17.87 -26.25 10.30
C GLY A 170 -18.04 -27.66 10.87
N VAL A 171 -18.07 -28.67 10.01
CA VAL A 171 -18.11 -30.07 10.45
C VAL A 171 -16.78 -30.45 11.10
N THR A 172 -16.85 -31.10 12.24
CA THR A 172 -15.69 -31.64 12.95
C THR A 172 -15.73 -33.17 12.92
N ALA A 173 -14.72 -33.80 12.32
CA ALA A 173 -14.59 -35.23 12.25
C ALA A 173 -13.12 -35.67 12.40
N SER A 174 -12.90 -36.75 13.15
CA SER A 174 -11.55 -37.34 13.31
C SER A 174 -10.46 -36.33 13.75
N GLY A 175 -10.82 -35.32 14.55
CA GLY A 175 -9.89 -34.29 15.03
C GLY A 175 -9.58 -33.19 14.02
N CYS A 176 -10.18 -33.20 12.81
CA CYS A 176 -10.06 -32.13 11.81
C CYS A 176 -11.30 -31.25 11.81
N GLN A 177 -11.11 -29.97 11.56
CA GLN A 177 -12.19 -29.00 11.36
C GLN A 177 -12.33 -28.66 9.88
N GLU A 178 -13.57 -28.59 9.39
CA GLU A 178 -13.85 -28.28 7.98
C GLU A 178 -13.18 -26.98 7.53
N LYS A 179 -13.21 -25.94 8.35
CA LYS A 179 -12.56 -24.66 8.06
C LYS A 179 -11.05 -24.78 7.79
N GLU A 180 -10.35 -25.68 8.51
CA GLU A 180 -8.91 -25.88 8.35
C GLU A 180 -8.62 -26.57 7.02
N VAL A 181 -9.44 -27.59 6.69
CA VAL A 181 -9.33 -28.29 5.41
C VAL A 181 -9.68 -27.38 4.25
N ALA A 182 -10.80 -26.65 4.33
CA ALA A 182 -11.22 -25.70 3.32
C ALA A 182 -10.16 -24.63 3.03
N LEU A 183 -9.58 -24.05 4.10
CA LEU A 183 -8.51 -23.07 3.97
C LEU A 183 -7.24 -23.67 3.37
N SER A 184 -6.88 -24.93 3.75
CA SER A 184 -5.70 -25.59 3.19
C SER A 184 -5.81 -25.92 1.70
N VAL A 185 -7.04 -26.14 1.20
CA VAL A 185 -7.31 -26.36 -0.23
C VAL A 185 -7.34 -25.06 -1.02
N ALA A 186 -7.79 -23.97 -0.38
CA ALA A 186 -7.86 -22.64 -1.01
C ALA A 186 -6.48 -21.94 -1.13
N ARG A 187 -5.49 -22.40 -0.39
CA ARG A 187 -4.09 -21.91 -0.44
C ARG A 187 -3.29 -22.64 -1.51
#